data_dbce8d3b1ce4d1fb027319da93aee24e
#
_entry.id   dbce8d3b1ce4d1fb027319da93aee24e
#
_cell.length_a   1.000
_cell.length_b   1.000
_cell.length_c   1.000
_cell.angle_alpha   90.00
_cell.angle_beta   90.00
_cell.angle_gamma   90.00
#
_symmetry.space_group_name_H-M   'P 1'
#
loop_
_entity.id
_entity.type
_entity.pdbx_description
1 polymer ?
#
loop_
_entity_poly.entity_id
_entity_poly.type
_entity_poly.pdbx_seq_one_letter_code
_entity_poly.pdbx_strand_id
1 'polypeptide(L)'
;MLRCRISTTLFTFLFLCSAGLTAFAERIADLPQPTNYVSDFAHVLSPETVDALDQYCLKVDQQAHAQIAVITVKNLEGTDIDDYAIRLWDKLKVGGKGTDRGIMILLATEDHKRRITTGYGLEGILPDGKVGDIGRQMVPYLRANDFDSAVVLAVQQVSQVIAADAGVTIQGAPRRGPPQPQGKALSLGQMLMFAIVIFFVIALLSRLGGGGLLGFILGMLLGGGGRGGGGWGGGGGGGGGGFGGFGGGGSGGGGASGDW
;
A
#
# COMPACT_ATOMS: atom_id res chain seq x y z
N MET A 1 10.70 -36.70 -39.50
CA MET A 1 11.13 -35.28 -39.45
C MET A 1 10.16 -34.33 -38.72
N LEU A 2 8.91 -34.67 -38.55
CA LEU A 2 7.91 -33.80 -37.90
C LEU A 2 8.03 -33.71 -36.37
N ARG A 3 8.48 -34.78 -35.71
CA ARG A 3 8.65 -34.82 -34.22
C ARG A 3 9.77 -33.91 -33.67
N CYS A 4 10.81 -33.65 -34.47
CA CYS A 4 11.94 -32.81 -34.06
C CYS A 4 11.59 -31.30 -34.10
N ARG A 5 10.70 -30.89 -35.01
CA ARG A 5 10.29 -29.48 -35.17
C ARG A 5 9.37 -28.99 -34.03
N ILE A 6 8.52 -29.91 -33.51
CA ILE A 6 7.60 -29.58 -32.41
C ILE A 6 8.36 -29.37 -31.09
N SER A 7 9.43 -30.14 -30.86
CA SER A 7 10.26 -29.99 -29.65
C SER A 7 11.03 -28.66 -29.61
N THR A 8 11.54 -28.21 -30.76
CA THR A 8 12.29 -26.95 -30.85
C THR A 8 11.39 -25.73 -30.69
N THR A 9 10.21 -25.75 -31.27
CA THR A 9 9.22 -24.64 -31.11
C THR A 9 8.66 -24.56 -29.70
N LEU A 10 8.48 -25.70 -29.02
CA LEU A 10 8.04 -25.73 -27.62
C LEU A 10 9.12 -25.18 -26.68
N PHE A 11 10.40 -25.49 -26.95
CA PHE A 11 11.53 -25.02 -26.13
C PHE A 11 11.79 -23.51 -26.33
N THR A 12 11.67 -22.99 -27.57
CA THR A 12 11.75 -21.54 -27.84
C THR A 12 10.59 -20.75 -27.24
N PHE A 13 9.40 -21.29 -27.22
CA PHE A 13 8.24 -20.66 -26.58
C PHE A 13 8.39 -20.63 -25.05
N LEU A 14 8.89 -21.70 -24.44
CA LEU A 14 9.15 -21.77 -23.01
C LEU A 14 10.27 -20.80 -22.57
N PHE A 15 11.30 -20.62 -23.40
CA PHE A 15 12.38 -19.68 -23.16
C PHE A 15 11.95 -18.22 -23.33
N LEU A 16 11.05 -17.94 -24.25
CA LEU A 16 10.48 -16.59 -24.47
C LEU A 16 9.54 -16.18 -23.31
N CYS A 17 8.83 -17.12 -22.68
CA CYS A 17 7.99 -16.86 -21.51
C CYS A 17 8.80 -16.60 -20.22
N SER A 18 10.03 -17.09 -20.14
CA SER A 18 10.87 -16.87 -18.93
C SER A 18 11.57 -15.51 -18.90
N ALA A 19 11.61 -14.79 -20.00
CA ALA A 19 12.31 -13.49 -20.12
C ALA A 19 11.48 -12.28 -19.65
N GLY A 20 10.24 -12.45 -19.21
CA GLY A 20 9.28 -11.36 -18.97
C GLY A 20 9.00 -10.98 -17.51
N LEU A 21 9.68 -11.57 -16.53
CA LEU A 21 9.48 -11.21 -15.12
C LEU A 21 10.53 -10.18 -14.67
N THR A 22 10.50 -8.99 -15.26
CA THR A 22 11.11 -7.83 -14.61
C THR A 22 10.18 -7.43 -13.48
N ALA A 23 10.53 -7.76 -12.24
CA ALA A 23 9.93 -7.13 -11.07
C ALA A 23 10.29 -5.63 -11.19
N PHE A 24 9.30 -4.80 -11.48
CA PHE A 24 9.47 -3.35 -11.37
C PHE A 24 9.56 -3.03 -9.88
N ALA A 25 10.77 -2.83 -9.40
CA ALA A 25 11.04 -2.30 -8.10
C ALA A 25 10.59 -0.82 -8.08
N GLU A 26 9.94 -0.39 -7.01
CA GLU A 26 9.34 0.94 -6.88
C GLU A 26 10.37 1.91 -6.30
N ARG A 27 11.15 2.57 -7.18
CA ARG A 27 12.20 3.51 -6.74
C ARG A 27 11.60 4.74 -6.07
N ILE A 28 12.23 5.22 -5.00
CA ILE A 28 11.82 6.47 -4.33
C ILE A 28 11.67 7.62 -5.35
N ALA A 29 12.51 7.65 -6.40
CA ALA A 29 12.43 8.65 -7.46
C ALA A 29 11.10 8.57 -8.23
N ASP A 30 10.58 7.37 -8.43
CA ASP A 30 9.39 7.10 -9.24
C ASP A 30 8.09 7.21 -8.41
N LEU A 31 8.18 7.28 -7.07
CA LEU A 31 7.01 7.49 -6.22
C LEU A 31 6.31 8.81 -6.59
N PRO A 32 4.99 8.81 -6.81
CA PRO A 32 4.24 10.02 -7.01
C PRO A 32 4.41 10.99 -5.84
N GLN A 33 4.26 12.28 -6.11
CA GLN A 33 4.21 13.25 -5.02
C GLN A 33 2.96 13.00 -4.18
N PRO A 34 3.08 12.96 -2.85
CA PRO A 34 1.93 12.82 -1.97
C PRO A 34 0.92 13.93 -2.21
N THR A 35 -0.33 13.55 -2.39
CA THR A 35 -1.46 14.48 -2.48
C THR A 35 -2.17 14.67 -1.15
N ASN A 36 -1.88 13.78 -0.19
CA ASN A 36 -2.51 13.70 1.12
C ASN A 36 -1.50 13.26 2.19
N TYR A 37 -1.91 13.23 3.45
CA TYR A 37 -1.09 12.74 4.56
C TYR A 37 -0.84 11.23 4.49
N VAL A 38 -1.76 10.49 3.85
CA VAL A 38 -1.65 9.04 3.64
C VAL A 38 -1.36 8.73 2.18
N SER A 39 -0.26 8.04 1.94
CA SER A 39 0.17 7.61 0.60
C SER A 39 0.31 6.09 0.58
N ASP A 40 -0.76 5.41 0.17
CA ASP A 40 -0.82 3.95 0.11
C ASP A 40 -0.35 3.42 -1.25
N PHE A 41 0.97 3.44 -1.51
CA PHE A 41 1.53 2.93 -2.77
C PHE A 41 1.52 1.40 -2.84
N ALA A 42 1.50 0.72 -1.70
CA ALA A 42 1.38 -0.74 -1.65
C ALA A 42 -0.06 -1.23 -1.90
N HIS A 43 -1.06 -0.33 -1.82
CA HIS A 43 -2.49 -0.66 -1.93
C HIS A 43 -2.94 -1.72 -0.92
N VAL A 44 -2.55 -1.55 0.34
CA VAL A 44 -2.87 -2.47 1.44
C VAL A 44 -3.86 -1.91 2.44
N LEU A 45 -4.16 -0.60 2.35
CA LEU A 45 -5.14 0.07 3.19
C LEU A 45 -6.51 0.11 2.52
N SER A 46 -7.56 0.06 3.31
CA SER A 46 -8.91 0.29 2.80
C SER A 46 -9.10 1.78 2.45
N PRO A 47 -9.84 2.11 1.38
CA PRO A 47 -10.11 3.51 1.02
C PRO A 47 -10.73 4.29 2.17
N GLU A 48 -11.63 3.67 2.94
CA GLU A 48 -12.28 4.28 4.10
C GLU A 48 -11.27 4.60 5.21
N THR A 49 -10.27 3.74 5.42
CA THR A 49 -9.19 4.00 6.38
C THR A 49 -8.29 5.12 5.89
N VAL A 50 -7.94 5.16 4.60
CA VAL A 50 -7.16 6.25 4.00
C VAL A 50 -7.87 7.58 4.21
N ASP A 51 -9.15 7.68 3.83
CA ASP A 51 -9.94 8.91 3.97
C ASP A 51 -10.07 9.35 5.44
N ALA A 52 -10.31 8.42 6.36
CA ALA A 52 -10.43 8.71 7.77
C ALA A 52 -9.11 9.21 8.38
N LEU A 53 -7.99 8.59 8.00
CA LEU A 53 -6.67 8.99 8.45
C LEU A 53 -6.26 10.34 7.89
N ASP A 54 -6.52 10.61 6.59
CA ASP A 54 -6.23 11.91 5.98
C ASP A 54 -6.95 13.06 6.70
N GLN A 55 -8.26 12.89 6.93
CA GLN A 55 -9.06 13.89 7.67
C GLN A 55 -8.56 14.07 9.10
N TYR A 56 -8.12 12.99 9.74
CA TYR A 56 -7.63 13.06 11.10
C TYR A 56 -6.24 13.73 11.17
N CYS A 57 -5.33 13.37 10.28
CA CYS A 57 -4.00 14.00 10.19
C CYS A 57 -4.09 15.49 9.83
N LEU A 58 -5.06 15.87 8.98
CA LEU A 58 -5.35 17.27 8.71
C LEU A 58 -5.75 18.04 9.99
N LYS A 59 -6.59 17.43 10.86
CA LYS A 59 -6.95 18.05 12.14
C LYS A 59 -5.75 18.19 13.07
N VAL A 60 -4.86 17.18 13.10
CA VAL A 60 -3.61 17.24 13.87
C VAL A 60 -2.76 18.41 13.39
N ASP A 61 -2.59 18.56 12.09
CA ASP A 61 -1.81 19.65 11.49
C ASP A 61 -2.42 21.03 11.83
N GLN A 62 -3.73 21.18 11.67
CA GLN A 62 -4.43 22.44 11.94
C GLN A 62 -4.46 22.84 13.41
N GLN A 63 -4.61 21.86 14.34
CA GLN A 63 -4.84 22.13 15.76
C GLN A 63 -3.57 22.05 16.61
N ALA A 64 -2.67 21.16 16.26
CA ALA A 64 -1.43 20.90 17.01
C ALA A 64 -0.15 21.29 16.25
N HIS A 65 -0.30 21.84 15.03
CA HIS A 65 0.81 22.27 14.16
C HIS A 65 1.90 21.21 14.03
N ALA A 66 1.48 19.96 13.78
CA ALA A 66 2.36 18.82 13.55
C ALA A 66 1.82 17.94 12.43
N GLN A 67 2.70 17.52 11.54
CA GLN A 67 2.33 16.74 10.35
C GLN A 67 2.64 15.25 10.57
N ILE A 68 1.65 14.40 10.31
CA ILE A 68 1.80 12.94 10.35
C ILE A 68 1.68 12.43 8.91
N ALA A 69 2.77 11.85 8.38
CA ALA A 69 2.76 11.19 7.09
C ALA A 69 2.70 9.67 7.28
N VAL A 70 1.79 9.02 6.58
CA VAL A 70 1.69 7.56 6.52
C VAL A 70 1.99 7.11 5.11
N ILE A 71 2.99 6.23 4.95
CA ILE A 71 3.44 5.78 3.65
C ILE A 71 3.58 4.27 3.66
N THR A 72 2.93 3.63 2.71
CA THR A 72 3.13 2.21 2.45
C THR A 72 3.82 2.03 1.10
N VAL A 73 4.80 1.16 1.05
CA VAL A 73 5.50 0.74 -0.18
C VAL A 73 5.52 -0.77 -0.25
N LYS A 74 5.64 -1.32 -1.45
CA LYS A 74 5.71 -2.77 -1.61
C LYS A 74 7.01 -3.31 -1.06
N ASN A 75 8.13 -2.79 -1.52
CA ASN A 75 9.46 -3.22 -1.11
C ASN A 75 10.46 -2.06 -1.08
N LEU A 76 11.62 -2.31 -0.51
CA LEU A 76 12.71 -1.35 -0.33
C LEU A 76 13.83 -1.49 -1.40
N GLU A 77 13.65 -2.32 -2.42
CA GLU A 77 14.65 -2.59 -3.48
C GLU A 77 16.00 -3.10 -2.94
N GLY A 78 15.97 -3.84 -1.85
CA GLY A 78 17.19 -4.31 -1.19
C GLY A 78 17.94 -3.23 -0.42
N THR A 79 17.40 -2.01 -0.35
CA THR A 79 17.95 -0.94 0.50
C THR A 79 17.54 -1.19 1.95
N ASP A 80 18.39 -0.76 2.88
CA ASP A 80 18.00 -0.75 4.30
C ASP A 80 16.86 0.23 4.55
N ILE A 81 15.93 -0.14 5.46
CA ILE A 81 14.74 0.68 5.72
C ILE A 81 15.10 2.05 6.32
N ASP A 82 16.18 2.14 7.06
CA ASP A 82 16.64 3.39 7.67
C ASP A 82 17.15 4.34 6.60
N ASP A 83 17.97 3.86 5.67
CA ASP A 83 18.45 4.63 4.52
C ASP A 83 17.30 5.02 3.59
N TYR A 84 16.37 4.11 3.35
CA TYR A 84 15.19 4.38 2.54
C TYR A 84 14.33 5.48 3.16
N ALA A 85 14.09 5.41 4.46
CA ALA A 85 13.28 6.39 5.18
C ALA A 85 13.94 7.78 5.19
N ILE A 86 15.26 7.88 5.35
CA ILE A 86 15.99 9.15 5.29
C ILE A 86 15.81 9.79 3.91
N ARG A 87 16.05 9.05 2.83
CA ARG A 87 15.87 9.56 1.46
C ARG A 87 14.43 9.94 1.17
N LEU A 88 13.47 9.15 1.67
CA LEU A 88 12.05 9.45 1.52
C LEU A 88 11.68 10.72 2.29
N TRP A 89 12.17 10.87 3.52
CA TRP A 89 11.98 12.09 4.31
C TRP A 89 12.54 13.31 3.58
N ASP A 90 13.74 13.20 3.02
CA ASP A 90 14.37 14.28 2.25
C ASP A 90 13.60 14.68 1.02
N LYS A 91 12.92 13.73 0.37
CA LYS A 91 12.02 14.00 -0.76
C LYS A 91 10.74 14.68 -0.32
N LEU A 92 10.14 14.23 0.79
CA LEU A 92 8.82 14.66 1.25
C LEU A 92 8.87 15.90 2.13
N LYS A 93 9.94 16.03 2.95
CA LYS A 93 10.12 17.14 3.91
C LYS A 93 8.95 17.26 4.88
N VAL A 94 8.59 16.15 5.55
CA VAL A 94 7.47 16.07 6.50
C VAL A 94 7.69 17.01 7.68
N GLY A 95 6.68 17.78 8.04
CA GLY A 95 6.74 18.78 9.13
C GLY A 95 6.80 20.22 8.63
N GLY A 96 6.39 21.15 9.47
CA GLY A 96 6.37 22.58 9.17
C GLY A 96 7.79 23.15 9.07
N LYS A 97 8.02 24.06 8.11
CA LYS A 97 9.28 24.76 7.94
C LYS A 97 9.65 25.54 9.22
N GLY A 98 10.80 25.22 9.80
CA GLY A 98 11.31 25.90 11.00
C GLY A 98 10.71 25.42 12.32
N THR A 99 9.68 24.58 12.30
CA THR A 99 9.15 23.90 13.49
C THR A 99 9.61 22.46 13.57
N ASP A 100 9.90 21.84 12.44
CA ASP A 100 10.33 20.46 12.26
C ASP A 100 9.43 19.43 12.99
N ARG A 101 8.15 19.81 13.19
CA ARG A 101 7.14 19.00 13.88
C ARG A 101 6.49 18.03 12.88
N GLY A 102 7.28 17.06 12.46
CA GLY A 102 6.84 16.01 11.52
C GLY A 102 7.09 14.62 12.07
N ILE A 103 6.27 13.66 11.67
CA ILE A 103 6.49 12.24 11.91
C ILE A 103 6.07 11.45 10.68
N MET A 104 6.83 10.44 10.31
CA MET A 104 6.57 9.58 9.16
C MET A 104 6.48 8.13 9.63
N ILE A 105 5.39 7.46 9.29
CA ILE A 105 5.16 6.03 9.50
C ILE A 105 5.32 5.35 8.16
N LEU A 106 6.37 4.56 8.00
CA LEU A 106 6.71 3.83 6.78
C LEU A 106 6.50 2.32 6.98
N LEU A 107 5.79 1.69 6.05
CA LEU A 107 5.62 0.24 5.98
C LEU A 107 6.09 -0.28 4.62
N ALA A 108 7.02 -1.23 4.61
CA ALA A 108 7.43 -1.99 3.43
C ALA A 108 6.82 -3.39 3.51
N THR A 109 5.75 -3.62 2.75
CA THR A 109 4.83 -4.73 2.99
C THR A 109 5.39 -6.09 2.57
N GLU A 110 6.18 -6.16 1.50
CA GLU A 110 6.81 -7.40 1.02
C GLU A 110 8.08 -7.73 1.83
N ASP A 111 8.81 -6.70 2.28
CA ASP A 111 10.02 -6.88 3.10
C ASP A 111 9.68 -7.10 4.58
N HIS A 112 8.43 -6.94 4.98
CA HIS A 112 7.97 -7.04 6.37
C HIS A 112 8.74 -6.11 7.31
N LYS A 113 8.99 -4.86 6.86
CA LYS A 113 9.75 -3.86 7.62
C LYS A 113 8.92 -2.62 7.86
N ARG A 114 9.05 -2.07 9.05
CA ARG A 114 8.40 -0.83 9.48
C ARG A 114 9.42 0.15 10.05
N ARG A 115 9.16 1.44 9.87
CA ARG A 115 9.91 2.51 10.52
C ARG A 115 8.99 3.66 10.87
N ILE A 116 9.22 4.24 12.05
CA ILE A 116 8.63 5.52 12.45
C ILE A 116 9.78 6.49 12.60
N THR A 117 9.79 7.53 11.76
CA THR A 117 10.84 8.58 11.78
C THR A 117 10.25 9.85 12.38
N THR A 118 10.99 10.46 13.31
CA THR A 118 10.60 11.66 14.04
C THR A 118 11.42 12.85 13.58
N GLY A 119 10.77 13.98 13.31
CA GLY A 119 11.42 15.26 13.05
C GLY A 119 11.93 15.92 14.33
N TYR A 120 12.93 16.77 14.21
CA TYR A 120 13.58 17.42 15.35
C TYR A 120 12.62 18.08 16.34
N GLY A 121 11.54 18.70 15.85
CA GLY A 121 10.56 19.39 16.69
C GLY A 121 9.68 18.48 17.55
N LEU A 122 9.73 17.16 17.33
CA LEU A 122 8.95 16.16 18.08
C LEU A 122 9.83 15.21 18.90
N GLU A 123 11.15 15.20 18.74
CA GLU A 123 12.06 14.27 19.43
C GLU A 123 11.93 14.35 20.96
N GLY A 124 11.68 15.55 21.50
CA GLY A 124 11.51 15.75 22.95
C GLY A 124 10.29 15.02 23.54
N ILE A 125 9.24 14.81 22.76
CA ILE A 125 7.98 14.19 23.20
C ILE A 125 7.76 12.80 22.63
N LEU A 126 8.36 12.50 21.48
CA LEU A 126 8.34 11.23 20.77
C LEU A 126 9.78 10.75 20.51
N PRO A 127 10.55 10.46 21.59
CA PRO A 127 11.90 9.91 21.43
C PRO A 127 11.86 8.49 20.85
N ASP A 128 12.99 8.01 20.34
CA ASP A 128 13.15 6.71 19.66
C ASP A 128 12.56 5.53 20.46
N GLY A 129 12.76 5.52 21.78
CA GLY A 129 12.18 4.48 22.64
C GLY A 129 10.66 4.43 22.58
N LYS A 130 10.01 5.59 22.60
CA LYS A 130 8.54 5.71 22.59
C LYS A 130 7.96 5.33 21.23
N VAL A 131 8.56 5.81 20.14
CA VAL A 131 8.11 5.41 18.79
C VAL A 131 8.42 3.94 18.51
N GLY A 132 9.48 3.40 19.11
CA GLY A 132 9.78 1.98 19.11
C GLY A 132 8.70 1.14 19.80
N ASP A 133 8.18 1.63 20.96
CA ASP A 133 7.05 0.98 21.65
C ASP A 133 5.79 0.98 20.79
N ILE A 134 5.47 2.10 20.16
CA ILE A 134 4.35 2.22 19.23
C ILE A 134 4.52 1.22 18.08
N GLY A 135 5.70 1.21 17.48
CA GLY A 135 6.01 0.27 16.41
C GLY A 135 5.86 -1.19 16.83
N ARG A 136 6.28 -1.57 18.04
CA ARG A 136 6.09 -2.94 18.57
C ARG A 136 4.61 -3.29 18.73
N GLN A 137 3.76 -2.35 19.12
CA GLN A 137 2.33 -2.56 19.24
C GLN A 137 1.61 -2.74 17.88
N MET A 138 2.20 -2.27 16.78
CA MET A 138 1.69 -2.55 15.43
C MET A 138 1.89 -4.02 15.01
N VAL A 139 2.95 -4.69 15.52
CA VAL A 139 3.38 -6.02 15.03
C VAL A 139 2.29 -7.08 15.02
N PRO A 140 1.44 -7.25 16.05
CA PRO A 140 0.36 -8.25 16.01
C PRO A 140 -0.60 -8.06 14.83
N TYR A 141 -0.93 -6.81 14.51
CA TYR A 141 -1.79 -6.46 13.38
C TYR A 141 -1.08 -6.68 12.04
N LEU A 142 0.18 -6.26 11.93
CA LEU A 142 0.99 -6.44 10.73
C LEU A 142 1.18 -7.93 10.39
N ARG A 143 1.44 -8.77 11.39
CA ARG A 143 1.51 -10.24 11.22
C ARG A 143 0.18 -10.87 10.79
N ALA A 144 -0.93 -10.26 11.18
CA ALA A 144 -2.26 -10.66 10.73
C ALA A 144 -2.64 -10.08 9.36
N ASN A 145 -1.74 -9.33 8.71
CA ASN A 145 -2.00 -8.53 7.51
C ASN A 145 -3.13 -7.50 7.70
N ASP A 146 -3.39 -7.09 8.94
CA ASP A 146 -4.36 -6.05 9.28
C ASP A 146 -3.66 -4.68 9.31
N PHE A 147 -3.29 -4.21 8.11
CA PHE A 147 -2.56 -2.96 7.94
C PHE A 147 -3.38 -1.75 8.42
N ASP A 148 -4.69 -1.77 8.18
CA ASP A 148 -5.60 -0.71 8.63
C ASP A 148 -5.50 -0.50 10.14
N SER A 149 -5.65 -1.58 10.94
CA SER A 149 -5.56 -1.48 12.40
C SER A 149 -4.17 -1.07 12.87
N ALA A 150 -3.11 -1.57 12.22
CA ALA A 150 -1.73 -1.23 12.56
C ALA A 150 -1.48 0.28 12.41
N VAL A 151 -1.89 0.86 11.29
CA VAL A 151 -1.67 2.28 10.99
C VAL A 151 -2.57 3.16 11.86
N VAL A 152 -3.85 2.80 12.01
CA VAL A 152 -4.79 3.54 12.87
C VAL A 152 -4.26 3.61 14.30
N LEU A 153 -3.78 2.49 14.87
CA LEU A 153 -3.18 2.46 16.20
C LEU A 153 -1.97 3.40 16.30
N ALA A 154 -1.06 3.35 15.33
CA ALA A 154 0.14 4.18 15.35
C ALA A 154 -0.21 5.67 15.28
N VAL A 155 -1.07 6.06 14.34
CA VAL A 155 -1.52 7.45 14.19
C VAL A 155 -2.25 7.93 15.44
N GLN A 156 -3.09 7.11 16.07
CA GLN A 156 -3.78 7.47 17.32
C GLN A 156 -2.79 7.73 18.46
N GLN A 157 -1.82 6.85 18.67
CA GLN A 157 -0.86 7.01 19.76
C GLN A 157 0.06 8.21 19.56
N VAL A 158 0.56 8.39 18.34
CA VAL A 158 1.38 9.54 17.99
C VAL A 158 0.61 10.84 18.20
N SER A 159 -0.61 10.93 17.67
CA SER A 159 -1.43 12.13 17.76
C SER A 159 -1.84 12.47 19.19
N GLN A 160 -2.09 11.47 20.05
CA GLN A 160 -2.36 11.71 21.47
C GLN A 160 -1.20 12.41 22.17
N VAL A 161 0.04 11.99 21.89
CA VAL A 161 1.23 12.63 22.45
C VAL A 161 1.38 14.06 21.92
N ILE A 162 1.21 14.26 20.63
CA ILE A 162 1.29 15.58 19.98
C ILE A 162 0.21 16.52 20.52
N ALA A 163 -1.03 16.02 20.65
CA ALA A 163 -2.14 16.81 21.17
C ALA A 163 -1.94 17.22 22.64
N ALA A 164 -1.41 16.30 23.46
CA ALA A 164 -1.08 16.57 24.86
C ALA A 164 0.00 17.66 24.98
N ASP A 165 1.04 17.61 24.16
CA ASP A 165 2.10 18.62 24.09
C ASP A 165 1.57 20.00 23.66
N ALA A 166 0.68 20.02 22.66
CA ALA A 166 0.07 21.24 22.17
C ALA A 166 -1.05 21.79 23.08
N GLY A 167 -1.45 21.05 24.13
CA GLY A 167 -2.55 21.42 25.03
C GLY A 167 -3.92 21.43 24.35
N VAL A 168 -4.11 20.63 23.28
CA VAL A 168 -5.34 20.56 22.52
C VAL A 168 -5.98 19.17 22.60
N THR A 169 -7.29 19.11 22.35
CA THR A 169 -8.01 17.84 22.24
C THR A 169 -8.49 17.66 20.81
N ILE A 170 -7.90 16.71 20.09
CA ILE A 170 -8.28 16.40 18.71
C ILE A 170 -9.49 15.46 18.74
N GLN A 171 -10.65 15.97 18.30
CA GLN A 171 -11.87 15.19 18.29
C GLN A 171 -11.95 14.24 17.11
N GLY A 172 -12.50 13.03 17.36
CA GLY A 172 -12.74 12.04 16.35
C GLY A 172 -11.49 11.22 16.07
N ALA A 173 -11.21 10.23 16.93
CA ALA A 173 -10.15 9.24 16.64
C ALA A 173 -10.36 8.63 15.25
N PRO A 174 -9.29 8.39 14.47
CA PRO A 174 -9.41 7.73 13.18
C PRO A 174 -10.04 6.34 13.40
N ARG A 175 -11.02 6.01 12.59
CA ARG A 175 -11.70 4.72 12.67
C ARG A 175 -11.20 3.84 11.56
N ARG A 176 -11.04 2.57 11.87
CA ARG A 176 -10.82 1.53 10.87
C ARG A 176 -12.04 1.45 9.95
N GLY A 177 -11.81 1.38 8.65
CA GLY A 177 -12.82 0.94 7.69
C GLY A 177 -13.28 -0.48 7.98
N PRO A 178 -14.44 -0.92 7.50
CA PRO A 178 -14.85 -2.31 7.59
C PRO A 178 -13.78 -3.19 6.96
N PRO A 179 -13.49 -4.38 7.55
CA PRO A 179 -12.49 -5.28 6.99
C PRO A 179 -12.84 -5.57 5.53
N GLN A 180 -12.03 -5.10 4.62
CA GLN A 180 -12.17 -5.55 3.23
C GLN A 180 -11.69 -6.99 3.17
N PRO A 181 -12.45 -7.90 2.53
CA PRO A 181 -11.93 -9.20 2.20
C PRO A 181 -10.69 -8.94 1.31
N GLN A 182 -9.51 -9.19 1.87
CA GLN A 182 -8.28 -9.16 1.10
C GLN A 182 -8.33 -10.32 0.11
N GLY A 183 -9.05 -10.12 -0.98
CA GLY A 183 -8.93 -10.95 -2.16
C GLY A 183 -7.48 -10.76 -2.60
N LYS A 184 -6.65 -11.80 -2.42
CA LYS A 184 -5.33 -11.82 -3.07
C LYS A 184 -5.59 -11.53 -4.53
N ALA A 185 -5.33 -10.30 -4.95
CA ALA A 185 -5.36 -9.96 -6.37
C ALA A 185 -4.40 -10.95 -7.03
N LEU A 186 -4.96 -11.82 -7.87
CA LEU A 186 -4.14 -12.79 -8.61
C LEU A 186 -3.12 -11.96 -9.37
N SER A 187 -1.84 -12.21 -9.10
CA SER A 187 -0.78 -11.52 -9.83
C SER A 187 -0.98 -11.76 -11.32
N LEU A 188 -0.59 -10.80 -12.14
CA LEU A 188 -0.69 -10.94 -13.61
C LEU A 188 -0.10 -12.27 -14.09
N GLY A 189 0.98 -12.74 -13.44
CA GLY A 189 1.58 -14.06 -13.69
C GLY A 189 0.67 -15.23 -13.33
N GLN A 190 -0.09 -15.14 -12.23
CA GLN A 190 -1.07 -16.18 -11.86
C GLN A 190 -2.24 -16.18 -12.84
N MET A 191 -2.73 -15.02 -13.27
CA MET A 191 -3.78 -14.93 -14.30
C MET A 191 -3.32 -15.52 -15.63
N LEU A 192 -2.08 -15.22 -16.06
CA LEU A 192 -1.48 -15.80 -17.25
C LEU A 192 -1.30 -17.32 -17.12
N MET A 193 -0.86 -17.79 -15.96
CA MET A 193 -0.72 -19.23 -15.70
C MET A 193 -2.07 -19.94 -15.76
N PHE A 194 -3.12 -19.37 -15.15
CA PHE A 194 -4.48 -19.91 -15.28
C PHE A 194 -4.98 -19.91 -16.73
N ALA A 195 -4.74 -18.83 -17.49
CA ALA A 195 -5.10 -18.75 -18.89
C ALA A 195 -4.40 -19.81 -19.73
N ILE A 196 -3.10 -20.06 -19.49
CA ILE A 196 -2.31 -21.09 -20.15
C ILE A 196 -2.84 -22.49 -19.80
N VAL A 197 -3.13 -22.76 -18.52
CA VAL A 197 -3.69 -24.04 -18.08
C VAL A 197 -5.05 -24.28 -18.71
N ILE A 198 -5.93 -23.28 -18.73
CA ILE A 198 -7.24 -23.37 -19.37
C ILE A 198 -7.10 -23.62 -20.88
N PHE A 199 -6.18 -22.91 -21.54
CA PHE A 199 -5.90 -23.12 -22.97
C PHE A 199 -5.42 -24.55 -23.25
N PHE A 200 -4.50 -25.10 -22.44
CA PHE A 200 -4.03 -26.47 -22.58
C PHE A 200 -5.13 -27.50 -22.32
N VAL A 201 -5.99 -27.27 -21.34
CA VAL A 201 -7.14 -28.14 -21.05
C VAL A 201 -8.11 -28.13 -22.21
N ILE A 202 -8.42 -26.95 -22.77
CA ILE A 202 -9.30 -26.83 -23.95
C ILE A 202 -8.67 -27.53 -25.17
N ALA A 203 -7.37 -27.33 -25.41
CA ALA A 203 -6.65 -27.96 -26.52
C ALA A 203 -6.57 -29.47 -26.35
N LEU A 204 -6.41 -29.99 -25.12
CA LEU A 204 -6.42 -31.44 -24.84
C LEU A 204 -7.82 -32.04 -25.05
N LEU A 205 -8.86 -31.38 -24.57
CA LEU A 205 -10.25 -31.79 -24.74
C LEU A 205 -10.70 -31.76 -26.22
N SER A 206 -10.23 -30.78 -27.00
CA SER A 206 -10.52 -30.72 -28.46
C SER A 206 -9.86 -31.89 -29.22
N ARG A 207 -8.73 -32.41 -28.72
CA ARG A 207 -7.99 -33.51 -29.32
C ARG A 207 -8.60 -34.89 -28.99
N LEU A 208 -9.38 -34.99 -27.92
CA LEU A 208 -10.08 -36.21 -27.49
C LEU A 208 -11.46 -36.44 -28.15
N GLY A 209 -11.83 -35.66 -29.18
CA GLY A 209 -13.02 -35.91 -30.01
C GLY A 209 -14.33 -35.39 -29.42
N GLY A 210 -14.27 -34.50 -28.43
CA GLY A 210 -15.48 -33.96 -27.76
C GLY A 210 -16.04 -32.69 -28.38
N GLY A 211 -16.45 -32.72 -29.67
CA GLY A 211 -16.99 -31.52 -30.36
C GLY A 211 -18.27 -30.92 -29.74
N GLY A 212 -18.95 -31.65 -28.85
CA GLY A 212 -20.15 -31.16 -28.15
C GLY A 212 -19.89 -30.29 -26.94
N LEU A 213 -18.78 -30.53 -26.22
CA LEU A 213 -18.47 -29.84 -24.97
C LEU A 213 -17.90 -28.44 -25.21
N LEU A 214 -17.15 -28.27 -26.29
CA LEU A 214 -16.61 -26.97 -26.73
C LEU A 214 -17.72 -26.00 -27.14
N GLY A 215 -18.76 -26.48 -27.82
CA GLY A 215 -19.95 -25.70 -28.17
C GLY A 215 -20.75 -25.28 -26.92
N PHE A 216 -20.82 -26.16 -25.92
CA PHE A 216 -21.54 -25.89 -24.69
C PHE A 216 -20.82 -24.82 -23.84
N ILE A 217 -19.48 -24.94 -23.67
CA ILE A 217 -18.69 -23.97 -22.91
C ILE A 217 -18.65 -22.61 -23.63
N LEU A 218 -18.48 -22.61 -24.95
CA LEU A 218 -18.49 -21.36 -25.72
C LEU A 218 -19.87 -20.71 -25.72
N GLY A 219 -20.95 -21.50 -25.74
CA GLY A 219 -22.34 -21.03 -25.63
C GLY A 219 -22.63 -20.46 -24.23
N MET A 220 -22.06 -21.02 -23.17
CA MET A 220 -22.20 -20.51 -21.80
C MET A 220 -21.38 -19.22 -21.56
N LEU A 221 -20.23 -19.09 -22.23
CA LEU A 221 -19.35 -17.91 -22.10
C LEU A 221 -19.85 -16.74 -22.96
N LEU A 222 -20.43 -17.00 -24.13
CA LEU A 222 -20.95 -15.98 -25.04
C LEU A 222 -22.47 -15.75 -24.91
N GLY A 223 -23.19 -16.70 -24.28
CA GLY A 223 -24.66 -16.66 -24.15
C GLY A 223 -25.18 -16.03 -22.85
N GLY A 224 -24.32 -15.60 -21.93
CA GLY A 224 -24.67 -15.02 -20.65
C GLY A 224 -25.02 -13.53 -20.68
N GLY A 225 -25.75 -13.08 -21.67
CA GLY A 225 -26.31 -11.72 -21.74
C GLY A 225 -27.65 -11.60 -21.03
N GLY A 226 -27.67 -11.35 -19.74
CA GLY A 226 -28.88 -11.18 -18.93
C GLY A 226 -28.74 -10.01 -17.95
N ARG A 227 -29.13 -8.85 -18.38
CA ARG A 227 -29.78 -7.76 -17.65
C ARG A 227 -29.74 -7.79 -16.12
N GLY A 228 -29.03 -6.80 -15.55
CA GLY A 228 -29.15 -6.36 -14.17
C GLY A 228 -28.56 -4.97 -14.03
N GLY A 229 -29.42 -3.95 -14.22
CA GLY A 229 -29.07 -2.56 -14.00
C GLY A 229 -28.94 -2.31 -12.51
N GLY A 230 -27.89 -1.65 -12.09
CA GLY A 230 -27.69 -1.09 -10.77
C GLY A 230 -26.86 0.16 -10.91
N GLY A 231 -27.54 1.32 -10.85
CA GLY A 231 -26.94 2.63 -10.95
C GLY A 231 -26.03 2.88 -9.73
N TRP A 232 -24.83 3.28 -10.00
CA TRP A 232 -23.92 3.87 -9.02
C TRP A 232 -24.06 5.38 -9.09
N GLY A 233 -24.85 5.91 -8.17
CA GLY A 233 -24.92 7.32 -7.90
C GLY A 233 -23.63 7.77 -7.23
N GLY A 234 -22.81 8.51 -7.93
CA GLY A 234 -21.72 9.27 -7.39
C GLY A 234 -22.25 10.36 -6.47
N GLY A 235 -21.83 10.33 -5.21
CA GLY A 235 -21.96 11.37 -4.24
C GLY A 235 -20.59 11.93 -3.96
N GLY A 236 -20.09 12.77 -4.87
CA GLY A 236 -18.93 13.59 -4.59
C GLY A 236 -19.38 14.81 -3.79
N GLY A 237 -18.54 15.33 -2.96
CA GLY A 237 -18.74 16.64 -2.39
C GLY A 237 -18.26 16.71 -0.96
N GLY A 238 -16.97 16.77 -0.77
CA GLY A 238 -16.35 17.22 0.47
C GLY A 238 -15.43 18.38 0.14
N GLY A 239 -15.92 19.60 0.35
CA GLY A 239 -15.15 20.82 0.17
C GLY A 239 -13.96 20.86 1.10
N GLY A 240 -12.81 20.99 0.63
CA GLY A 240 -11.92 22.05 0.55
C GLY A 240 -11.23 22.45 1.82
N GLY A 241 -10.18 21.81 2.18
CA GLY A 241 -8.98 22.30 2.78
C GLY A 241 -7.88 21.40 2.23
N GLY A 242 -7.40 21.74 1.02
CA GLY A 242 -6.47 20.89 0.32
C GLY A 242 -5.18 20.72 1.11
N PHE A 243 -4.66 19.49 1.15
CA PHE A 243 -3.28 19.20 1.55
C PHE A 243 -2.34 20.06 0.69
N GLY A 244 -1.71 21.04 1.30
CA GLY A 244 -0.79 21.95 0.62
C GLY A 244 0.62 21.41 0.41
N GLY A 245 0.83 20.11 0.64
CA GLY A 245 2.15 19.49 0.71
C GLY A 245 2.72 19.52 2.12
N PHE A 246 3.78 18.74 2.35
CA PHE A 246 4.53 18.79 3.59
C PHE A 246 5.38 20.05 3.65
N GLY A 247 5.48 20.64 4.82
CA GLY A 247 5.95 22.01 5.03
C GLY A 247 7.47 22.21 5.02
N GLY A 248 8.29 21.16 4.84
CA GLY A 248 9.73 21.31 4.71
C GLY A 248 10.53 21.08 6.00
N GLY A 249 10.04 20.24 6.90
CA GLY A 249 10.67 19.92 8.18
C GLY A 249 11.95 19.06 8.03
N GLY A 250 12.90 19.23 8.95
CA GLY A 250 14.12 18.44 9.08
C GLY A 250 13.97 17.27 10.06
N SER A 251 14.71 16.19 9.83
CA SER A 251 14.91 15.08 10.77
C SER A 251 16.37 14.68 10.80
N GLY A 252 16.89 14.36 12.00
CA GLY A 252 18.24 13.81 12.19
C GLY A 252 18.33 12.30 11.97
N GLY A 253 17.27 11.68 11.43
CA GLY A 253 17.20 10.23 11.34
C GLY A 253 16.70 9.57 12.63
N GLY A 254 16.26 10.34 13.62
CA GLY A 254 15.61 9.84 14.83
C GLY A 254 14.38 9.00 14.51
N GLY A 255 14.07 8.04 15.39
CA GLY A 255 12.96 7.11 15.19
C GLY A 255 13.30 5.68 15.52
N ALA A 256 12.45 4.75 15.12
CA ALA A 256 12.67 3.33 15.34
C ALA A 256 12.18 2.50 14.15
N SER A 257 13.02 1.55 13.77
CA SER A 257 12.73 0.53 12.78
C SER A 257 12.51 -0.86 13.39
N GLY A 258 12.00 -1.81 12.63
CA GLY A 258 11.87 -3.20 13.03
C GLY A 258 11.07 -4.00 12.02
N ASP A 259 11.18 -5.30 12.16
CA ASP A 259 10.50 -6.29 11.32
C ASP A 259 9.20 -6.76 11.98
N TRP A 260 8.36 -7.52 11.21
CA TRP A 260 7.20 -8.19 11.74
C TRP A 260 6.96 -9.58 11.14
#